data_8675dd93e63b6425fc48a6b16ba9f3f3
#
_entry.id   8675dd93e63b6425fc48a6b16ba9f3f3
#
_cell.length_a   1.000
_cell.length_b   1.000
_cell.length_c   1.000
_cell.angle_alpha   90.00
_cell.angle_beta   90.00
_cell.angle_gamma   90.00
#
_symmetry.space_group_name_H-M   'P 1'
#
loop_
_entity.id
_entity.type
_entity.pdbx_description
1 polymer ?
#
loop_
_entity_poly.entity_id
_entity_poly.type
_entity_poly.pdbx_seq_one_letter_code
_entity_poly.pdbx_strand_id
1 'polypeptide(L)'
;MQSPFSFIVKAYNERRYDNIKEIGGVDFITSVSKEDHTASNRFATVVETPLKYSGPIKKGDRLLVHHNVFKYYNDMRGREKSGKSYFRDDMFFVEMDQFFMYHDGTRWNAHDKYCFVKPIPAKESSIYKRGEEPLVGILKHGNAELEALGVKEGDEISFEPESEYPFYVDGEKLYRMFTNNIMLIL
;
A
#
# COMPACT_ATOMS: atom_id res chain seq x y z
N MET A 1 1.75 25.95 0.23
CA MET A 1 1.35 25.58 1.61
C MET A 1 2.06 24.28 1.91
N GLN A 2 2.87 24.21 2.97
CA GLN A 2 3.65 23.03 3.34
C GLN A 2 3.44 22.71 4.82
N SER A 3 3.43 21.43 5.16
CA SER A 3 3.44 20.97 6.55
C SER A 3 4.89 20.86 7.04
N PRO A 4 5.18 21.08 8.34
CA PRO A 4 6.51 20.84 8.89
C PRO A 4 6.96 19.38 8.82
N PHE A 5 6.02 18.42 9.00
CA PHE A 5 6.36 17.02 9.24
C PHE A 5 5.65 16.03 8.31
N SER A 6 4.52 16.41 7.69
CA SER A 6 3.67 15.50 6.94
C SER A 6 3.63 15.85 5.46
N PHE A 7 3.53 14.86 4.61
CA PHE A 7 3.13 15.06 3.22
C PHE A 7 1.70 15.56 3.18
N ILE A 8 1.40 16.44 2.22
CA ILE A 8 0.03 16.80 1.85
C ILE A 8 -0.30 16.03 0.59
N VAL A 9 -1.36 15.23 0.64
CA VAL A 9 -1.76 14.35 -0.46
C VAL A 9 -3.22 14.51 -0.80
N LYS A 10 -3.60 14.06 -1.99
CA LYS A 10 -4.98 13.79 -2.41
C LYS A 10 -5.16 12.30 -2.68
N ALA A 11 -6.39 11.81 -2.55
CA ALA A 11 -6.70 10.46 -3.00
C ALA A 11 -6.44 10.34 -4.50
N TYR A 12 -5.78 9.26 -4.93
CA TYR A 12 -5.53 9.01 -6.34
C TYR A 12 -6.87 8.84 -7.08
N ASN A 13 -6.99 9.42 -8.27
CA ASN A 13 -8.23 9.51 -9.05
C ASN A 13 -9.39 10.24 -8.31
N GLU A 14 -9.08 11.09 -7.34
CA GLU A 14 -10.05 11.89 -6.57
C GLU A 14 -11.14 11.06 -5.85
N ARG A 15 -10.89 9.76 -5.65
CA ARG A 15 -11.80 8.83 -4.97
C ARG A 15 -11.20 8.35 -3.66
N ARG A 16 -11.91 8.52 -2.55
CA ARG A 16 -11.49 8.03 -1.23
C ARG A 16 -11.76 6.53 -1.04
N TYR A 17 -12.66 5.96 -1.88
CA TYR A 17 -13.02 4.54 -1.86
C TYR A 17 -12.94 3.97 -3.28
N ASP A 18 -12.41 2.77 -3.36
CA ASP A 18 -12.32 1.96 -4.58
C ASP A 18 -13.36 0.83 -4.50
N ASN A 19 -14.62 1.24 -4.40
CA ASN A 19 -15.76 0.33 -4.23
C ASN A 19 -16.59 0.17 -5.52
N ILE A 20 -16.08 0.62 -6.64
CA ILE A 20 -16.74 0.49 -7.96
C ILE A 20 -15.86 -0.38 -8.84
N LYS A 21 -16.43 -1.48 -9.37
CA LYS A 21 -15.82 -2.30 -10.41
C LYS A 21 -16.63 -2.20 -11.68
N GLU A 22 -15.98 -1.87 -12.76
CA GLU A 22 -16.57 -1.93 -14.10
C GLU A 22 -16.54 -3.38 -14.60
N ILE A 23 -17.71 -3.93 -14.90
CA ILE A 23 -17.87 -5.26 -15.49
C ILE A 23 -18.75 -5.11 -16.73
N GLY A 24 -18.18 -5.38 -17.90
CA GLY A 24 -18.93 -5.31 -19.16
C GLY A 24 -19.46 -3.92 -19.51
N GLY A 25 -18.77 -2.84 -19.12
CA GLY A 25 -19.17 -1.45 -19.36
C GLY A 25 -20.21 -0.92 -18.37
N VAL A 26 -20.49 -1.66 -17.29
CA VAL A 26 -21.42 -1.23 -16.23
C VAL A 26 -20.68 -1.16 -14.90
N ASP A 27 -20.88 -0.05 -14.19
CA ASP A 27 -20.34 0.16 -12.86
C ASP A 27 -21.09 -0.63 -11.79
N PHE A 28 -20.40 -1.56 -11.12
CA PHE A 28 -20.91 -2.31 -9.98
C PHE A 28 -20.33 -1.78 -8.68
N ILE A 29 -21.20 -1.41 -7.74
CA ILE A 29 -20.79 -1.06 -6.37
C ILE A 29 -20.52 -2.37 -5.62
N THR A 30 -19.26 -2.62 -5.27
CA THR A 30 -18.81 -3.85 -4.58
C THR A 30 -18.98 -3.78 -3.08
N SER A 31 -19.03 -2.58 -2.49
CA SER A 31 -19.30 -2.36 -1.07
C SER A 31 -20.03 -1.04 -0.89
N VAL A 32 -21.09 -1.06 -0.08
CA VAL A 32 -21.85 0.15 0.31
C VAL A 32 -21.39 0.68 1.67
N SER A 33 -20.54 -0.06 2.39
CA SER A 33 -20.03 0.35 3.69
C SER A 33 -18.81 1.24 3.54
N LYS A 34 -18.93 2.51 3.92
CA LYS A 34 -17.81 3.45 3.99
C LYS A 34 -16.85 3.15 5.15
N GLU A 35 -17.18 2.20 6.00
CA GLU A 35 -16.32 1.72 7.08
C GLU A 35 -15.46 0.53 6.65
N ASP A 36 -15.77 -0.06 5.50
CA ASP A 36 -15.01 -1.19 4.95
C ASP A 36 -13.59 -0.72 4.56
N HIS A 37 -12.62 -1.15 5.35
CA HIS A 37 -11.21 -0.83 5.14
C HIS A 37 -10.65 -1.47 3.85
N THR A 38 -11.30 -2.53 3.35
CA THR A 38 -10.88 -3.20 2.11
C THR A 38 -11.26 -2.39 0.87
N ALA A 39 -12.31 -1.57 0.96
CA ALA A 39 -12.77 -0.68 -0.10
C ALA A 39 -12.12 0.72 -0.02
N SER A 40 -11.32 1.01 1.00
CA SER A 40 -10.60 2.28 1.11
C SER A 40 -9.53 2.37 0.02
N ASN A 41 -9.46 3.52 -0.66
CA ASN A 41 -8.37 3.77 -1.60
C ASN A 41 -7.03 3.71 -0.87
N ARG A 42 -6.07 3.01 -1.47
CA ARG A 42 -4.72 2.83 -0.91
C ARG A 42 -3.69 3.71 -1.60
N PHE A 43 -4.09 4.45 -2.63
CA PHE A 43 -3.20 5.26 -3.42
C PHE A 43 -3.47 6.75 -3.21
N ALA A 44 -2.40 7.48 -2.97
CA ALA A 44 -2.39 8.93 -2.80
C ALA A 44 -1.49 9.59 -3.83
N THR A 45 -1.81 10.81 -4.24
CA THR A 45 -0.92 11.66 -5.03
C THR A 45 -0.35 12.75 -4.13
N VAL A 46 0.96 12.93 -4.13
CA VAL A 46 1.65 13.96 -3.36
C VAL A 46 1.36 15.33 -3.95
N VAL A 47 0.74 16.18 -3.16
CA VAL A 47 0.49 17.60 -3.49
C VAL A 47 1.67 18.46 -3.05
N GLU A 48 2.22 18.16 -1.85
CA GLU A 48 3.36 18.90 -1.30
C GLU A 48 4.14 18.02 -0.32
N THR A 49 5.45 18.18 -0.30
CA THR A 49 6.34 17.49 0.63
C THR A 49 6.50 18.28 1.94
N PRO A 50 6.91 17.61 3.04
CA PRO A 50 7.22 18.31 4.30
C PRO A 50 8.33 19.34 4.13
N LEU A 51 8.33 20.35 5.01
CA LEU A 51 9.44 21.29 5.09
C LEU A 51 10.74 20.53 5.41
N LYS A 52 11.82 20.88 4.69
CA LYS A 52 13.15 20.23 4.82
C LYS A 52 13.17 18.73 4.47
N TYR A 53 12.16 18.21 3.79
CA TYR A 53 12.24 16.85 3.26
C TYR A 53 13.32 16.76 2.19
N SER A 54 14.28 15.87 2.40
CA SER A 54 15.43 15.65 1.49
C SER A 54 15.43 14.27 0.82
N GLY A 55 14.36 13.52 1.03
CA GLY A 55 14.21 12.16 0.45
C GLY A 55 13.82 12.19 -1.03
N PRO A 56 13.63 11.00 -1.61
CA PRO A 56 13.40 10.84 -3.06
C PRO A 56 12.01 11.26 -3.53
N ILE A 57 11.03 11.32 -2.64
CA ILE A 57 9.62 11.58 -2.98
C ILE A 57 9.42 13.05 -3.37
N LYS A 58 8.70 13.28 -4.46
CA LYS A 58 8.45 14.61 -5.02
C LYS A 58 6.95 14.85 -5.17
N LYS A 59 6.60 16.11 -5.40
CA LYS A 59 5.26 16.51 -5.81
C LYS A 59 4.87 15.79 -7.10
N GLY A 60 3.67 15.21 -7.12
CA GLY A 60 3.14 14.41 -8.21
C GLY A 60 3.39 12.90 -8.08
N ASP A 61 4.31 12.47 -7.23
CA ASP A 61 4.54 11.07 -6.96
C ASP A 61 3.32 10.42 -6.32
N ARG A 62 3.18 9.10 -6.48
CA ARG A 62 2.13 8.33 -5.83
C ARG A 62 2.67 7.62 -4.60
N LEU A 63 1.83 7.52 -3.57
CA LEU A 63 2.13 6.78 -2.34
C LEU A 63 1.12 5.64 -2.18
N LEU A 64 1.59 4.49 -1.72
CA LEU A 64 0.75 3.41 -1.20
C LEU A 64 0.58 3.63 0.30
N VAL A 65 -0.63 4.05 0.71
CA VAL A 65 -0.89 4.54 2.06
C VAL A 65 -1.68 3.56 2.92
N HIS A 66 -1.64 3.77 4.22
CA HIS A 66 -2.47 3.05 5.17
C HIS A 66 -3.96 3.37 4.95
N HIS A 67 -4.84 2.37 5.13
CA HIS A 67 -6.29 2.50 4.90
C HIS A 67 -6.96 3.63 5.71
N ASN A 68 -6.40 3.99 6.85
CA ASN A 68 -6.95 5.04 7.71
C ASN A 68 -6.79 6.46 7.14
N VAL A 69 -5.92 6.67 6.15
CA VAL A 69 -5.67 8.01 5.59
C VAL A 69 -6.94 8.61 5.01
N PHE A 70 -7.68 7.83 4.23
CA PHE A 70 -8.90 8.31 3.55
C PHE A 70 -10.20 7.91 4.22
N LYS A 71 -10.13 7.16 5.32
CA LYS A 71 -11.29 6.58 5.98
C LYS A 71 -12.26 7.63 6.53
N TYR A 72 -13.55 7.38 6.35
CA TYR A 72 -14.62 8.03 7.09
C TYR A 72 -14.93 7.25 8.36
N TYR A 73 -15.48 7.93 9.35
CA TYR A 73 -16.07 7.30 10.54
C TYR A 73 -17.36 8.01 10.91
N ASN A 74 -18.23 7.32 11.63
CA ASN A 74 -19.43 7.92 12.18
C ASN A 74 -19.18 8.36 13.62
N ASP A 75 -19.57 9.59 13.96
CA ASP A 75 -19.52 10.06 15.33
C ASP A 75 -20.62 9.37 16.18
N MET A 76 -20.61 9.61 17.48
CA MET A 76 -21.61 9.04 18.41
C MET A 76 -23.07 9.43 18.09
N ARG A 77 -23.29 10.39 17.20
CA ARG A 77 -24.60 10.82 16.71
C ARG A 77 -24.92 10.28 15.31
N GLY A 78 -24.10 9.36 14.79
CA GLY A 78 -24.25 8.78 13.46
C GLY A 78 -23.87 9.72 12.31
N ARG A 79 -23.21 10.86 12.57
CA ARG A 79 -22.78 11.79 11.52
C ARG A 79 -21.46 11.36 10.96
N GLU A 80 -21.38 11.30 9.63
CA GLU A 80 -20.13 11.01 8.93
C GLU A 80 -19.09 12.10 9.15
N LYS A 81 -17.88 11.71 9.50
CA LYS A 81 -16.72 12.58 9.66
C LYS A 81 -15.49 11.96 9.01
N SER A 82 -14.62 12.83 8.52
CA SER A 82 -13.31 12.43 8.02
C SER A 82 -12.37 12.09 9.17
N GLY A 83 -11.44 11.16 8.92
CA GLY A 83 -10.41 10.76 9.87
C GLY A 83 -9.42 11.89 10.21
N LYS A 84 -8.48 11.60 11.11
CA LYS A 84 -7.45 12.55 11.58
C LYS A 84 -6.55 13.11 10.47
N SER A 85 -6.38 12.35 9.40
CA SER A 85 -5.55 12.76 8.26
C SER A 85 -6.19 13.85 7.41
N TYR A 86 -7.52 14.01 7.48
CA TYR A 86 -8.21 15.02 6.67
C TYR A 86 -7.82 16.44 7.07
N PHE A 87 -7.53 17.26 6.08
CA PHE A 87 -7.24 18.68 6.27
C PHE A 87 -8.39 19.56 5.74
N ARG A 88 -8.47 19.77 4.44
CA ARG A 88 -9.51 20.55 3.75
C ARG A 88 -9.39 20.30 2.23
N ASP A 89 -10.44 20.62 1.48
CA ASP A 89 -10.43 20.57 0.00
C ASP A 89 -9.91 19.24 -0.55
N ASP A 90 -10.36 18.13 0.07
CA ASP A 90 -9.92 16.75 -0.22
C ASP A 90 -8.40 16.54 -0.13
N MET A 91 -7.74 17.34 0.70
CA MET A 91 -6.35 17.15 1.07
C MET A 91 -6.22 16.45 2.42
N PHE A 92 -5.17 15.65 2.53
CA PHE A 92 -4.89 14.81 3.69
C PHE A 92 -3.43 14.94 4.10
N PHE A 93 -3.18 14.84 5.39
CA PHE A 93 -1.82 14.70 5.93
C PHE A 93 -1.45 13.22 5.97
N VAL A 94 -0.22 12.92 5.52
CA VAL A 94 0.38 11.58 5.60
C VAL A 94 1.74 11.72 6.26
N GLU A 95 1.90 11.05 7.39
CA GLU A 95 3.16 10.94 8.12
C GLU A 95 4.05 9.85 7.52
N MET A 96 5.33 9.83 7.89
CA MET A 96 6.31 8.92 7.32
C MET A 96 6.01 7.43 7.57
N ASP A 97 5.28 7.11 8.64
CA ASP A 97 4.86 5.76 9.01
C ASP A 97 3.49 5.35 8.44
N GLN A 98 2.82 6.26 7.72
CA GLN A 98 1.50 6.03 7.15
C GLN A 98 1.51 5.63 5.68
N PHE A 99 2.67 5.43 5.08
CA PHE A 99 2.79 4.88 3.73
C PHE A 99 3.89 3.83 3.65
N PHE A 100 3.80 2.96 2.67
CA PHE A 100 4.61 1.74 2.57
C PHE A 100 5.49 1.71 1.32
N MET A 101 5.04 2.37 0.26
CA MET A 101 5.76 2.51 -1.02
C MET A 101 5.50 3.88 -1.61
N TYR A 102 6.39 4.29 -2.50
CA TYR A 102 6.19 5.45 -3.37
C TYR A 102 6.54 5.10 -4.82
N HIS A 103 5.87 5.72 -5.77
CA HIS A 103 6.13 5.61 -7.20
C HIS A 103 6.69 6.93 -7.71
N ASP A 104 7.92 6.91 -8.21
CA ASP A 104 8.69 8.07 -8.62
C ASP A 104 8.45 8.52 -10.08
N GLY A 105 7.37 8.02 -10.70
CA GLY A 105 7.06 8.20 -12.12
C GLY A 105 7.57 7.07 -13.00
N THR A 106 8.53 6.26 -12.55
CA THR A 106 9.10 5.12 -13.30
C THR A 106 8.81 3.78 -12.65
N ARG A 107 9.00 3.66 -11.36
CA ARG A 107 8.83 2.41 -10.61
C ARG A 107 8.30 2.63 -9.20
N TRP A 108 7.75 1.57 -8.62
CA TRP A 108 7.48 1.51 -7.20
C TRP A 108 8.75 1.22 -6.41
N ASN A 109 8.92 1.92 -5.30
CA ASN A 109 10.03 1.76 -4.39
C ASN A 109 9.47 1.53 -2.98
N ALA A 110 9.96 0.51 -2.29
CA ALA A 110 9.56 0.28 -0.91
C ALA A 110 10.10 1.39 0.00
N HIS A 111 9.35 1.71 1.06
CA HIS A 111 9.70 2.77 1.99
C HIS A 111 10.18 2.21 3.31
N ASP A 112 11.30 2.78 3.82
CA ASP A 112 11.85 2.48 5.14
C ASP A 112 12.07 0.96 5.35
N LYS A 113 11.51 0.40 6.39
CA LYS A 113 11.61 -1.00 6.82
C LYS A 113 10.66 -1.96 6.12
N TYR A 114 9.92 -1.49 5.13
CA TYR A 114 8.98 -2.34 4.40
C TYR A 114 9.64 -2.98 3.19
N CYS A 115 9.14 -4.16 2.84
CA CYS A 115 9.41 -4.82 1.57
C CYS A 115 8.15 -5.47 1.02
N PHE A 116 8.16 -5.79 -0.26
CA PHE A 116 7.02 -6.35 -0.96
C PHE A 116 7.40 -7.62 -1.69
N VAL A 117 6.63 -8.67 -1.43
CA VAL A 117 6.88 -10.02 -1.91
C VAL A 117 5.71 -10.45 -2.79
N LYS A 118 6.04 -10.96 -3.97
CA LYS A 118 5.07 -11.56 -4.87
C LYS A 118 4.87 -13.01 -4.47
N PRO A 119 3.63 -13.46 -4.19
CA PRO A 119 3.35 -14.85 -3.91
C PRO A 119 3.66 -15.73 -5.13
N ILE A 120 4.14 -16.94 -4.88
CA ILE A 120 4.35 -17.97 -5.90
C ILE A 120 3.13 -18.87 -5.93
N PRO A 121 2.53 -19.17 -7.12
CA PRO A 121 1.47 -20.14 -7.22
C PRO A 121 1.94 -21.51 -6.73
N ALA A 122 1.14 -22.19 -5.90
CA ALA A 122 1.44 -23.54 -5.48
C ALA A 122 1.49 -24.48 -6.69
N LYS A 123 2.44 -25.39 -6.69
CA LYS A 123 2.53 -26.45 -7.70
C LYS A 123 1.26 -27.30 -7.63
N GLU A 124 0.59 -27.48 -8.76
CA GLU A 124 -0.62 -28.30 -8.83
C GLU A 124 -0.32 -29.73 -8.35
N SER A 125 -0.92 -30.12 -7.24
CA SER A 125 -1.02 -31.50 -6.85
C SER A 125 -2.45 -31.98 -7.06
N SER A 126 -2.65 -33.29 -7.28
CA SER A 126 -3.97 -33.91 -7.50
C SER A 126 -4.96 -33.69 -6.34
N ILE A 127 -4.48 -33.23 -5.19
CA ILE A 127 -5.26 -33.06 -3.95
C ILE A 127 -5.51 -31.57 -3.63
N TYR A 128 -4.61 -30.65 -4.02
CA TYR A 128 -4.74 -29.21 -3.78
C TYR A 128 -4.86 -28.45 -5.10
N LYS A 129 -6.07 -28.05 -5.43
CA LYS A 129 -6.35 -27.14 -6.55
C LYS A 129 -6.43 -25.71 -6.01
N ARG A 130 -5.50 -24.85 -6.47
CA ARG A 130 -5.45 -23.40 -6.29
C ARG A 130 -5.03 -22.95 -4.89
N GLY A 131 -3.83 -22.49 -4.79
CA GLY A 131 -3.26 -21.83 -3.62
C GLY A 131 -1.94 -21.19 -3.99
N GLU A 132 -1.35 -20.59 -3.02
CA GLU A 132 0.01 -20.04 -3.09
C GLU A 132 0.94 -20.95 -2.30
N GLU A 133 2.23 -21.00 -2.69
CA GLU A 133 3.25 -21.69 -1.90
C GLU A 133 3.30 -21.02 -0.51
N PRO A 134 3.16 -21.79 0.58
CA PRO A 134 3.09 -21.23 1.91
C PRO A 134 4.46 -20.69 2.32
N LEU A 135 4.50 -19.47 2.84
CA LEU A 135 5.66 -18.81 3.43
C LEU A 135 6.85 -18.63 2.48
N VAL A 136 6.62 -18.67 1.18
CA VAL A 136 7.62 -18.47 0.13
C VAL A 136 7.10 -17.48 -0.92
N GLY A 137 7.99 -16.66 -1.46
CA GLY A 137 7.64 -15.71 -2.51
C GLY A 137 8.88 -15.09 -3.15
N ILE A 138 8.66 -14.30 -4.17
CA ILE A 138 9.71 -13.55 -4.86
C ILE A 138 9.77 -12.13 -4.30
N LEU A 139 10.93 -11.68 -3.86
CA LEU A 139 11.13 -10.29 -3.45
C LEU A 139 10.93 -9.38 -4.66
N LYS A 140 9.84 -8.61 -4.66
CA LYS A 140 9.46 -7.72 -5.78
C LYS A 140 10.02 -6.32 -5.61
N HIS A 141 9.89 -5.76 -4.40
CA HIS A 141 10.44 -4.46 -4.04
C HIS A 141 11.15 -4.59 -2.70
N GLY A 142 12.47 -4.53 -2.76
CA GLY A 142 13.35 -4.50 -1.60
C GLY A 142 13.55 -3.07 -1.08
N ASN A 143 14.36 -2.95 -0.04
CA ASN A 143 14.80 -1.69 0.53
C ASN A 143 16.32 -1.71 0.75
N ALA A 144 16.87 -0.56 1.16
CA ALA A 144 18.32 -0.40 1.36
C ALA A 144 18.91 -1.37 2.40
N GLU A 145 18.13 -1.77 3.41
CA GLU A 145 18.57 -2.73 4.43
C GLU A 145 18.75 -4.13 3.82
N LEU A 146 17.79 -4.59 3.02
CA LEU A 146 17.89 -5.87 2.31
C LEU A 146 19.02 -5.87 1.31
N GLU A 147 19.19 -4.80 0.55
CA GLU A 147 20.31 -4.65 -0.39
C GLU A 147 21.66 -4.72 0.32
N ALA A 148 21.80 -4.09 1.50
CA ALA A 148 23.00 -4.15 2.31
C ALA A 148 23.31 -5.56 2.84
N LEU A 149 22.28 -6.38 3.05
CA LEU A 149 22.40 -7.79 3.41
C LEU A 149 22.63 -8.72 2.21
N GLY A 150 22.62 -8.16 0.98
CA GLY A 150 22.83 -8.91 -0.25
C GLY A 150 21.58 -9.54 -0.83
N VAL A 151 20.41 -9.28 -0.26
CA VAL A 151 19.10 -9.74 -0.77
C VAL A 151 18.63 -8.81 -1.88
N LYS A 152 18.28 -9.36 -3.04
CA LYS A 152 17.96 -8.59 -4.24
C LYS A 152 16.54 -8.82 -4.72
N GLU A 153 16.01 -7.83 -5.42
CA GLU A 153 14.76 -8.00 -6.15
C GLU A 153 14.88 -9.17 -7.15
N GLY A 154 13.92 -10.08 -7.12
CA GLY A 154 13.93 -11.32 -7.89
C GLY A 154 14.35 -12.55 -7.10
N ASP A 155 14.96 -12.40 -5.93
CA ASP A 155 15.32 -13.53 -5.09
C ASP A 155 14.07 -14.23 -4.56
N GLU A 156 14.12 -15.56 -4.53
CA GLU A 156 13.15 -16.38 -3.84
C GLU A 156 13.47 -16.40 -2.35
N ILE A 157 12.50 -16.04 -1.53
CA ILE A 157 12.67 -15.86 -0.08
C ILE A 157 11.60 -16.63 0.68
N SER A 158 11.93 -17.02 1.91
CA SER A 158 10.92 -17.43 2.88
C SER A 158 10.74 -16.36 3.95
N PHE A 159 9.52 -16.32 4.53
CA PHE A 159 9.14 -15.32 5.51
C PHE A 159 8.32 -15.91 6.67
N GLU A 160 8.23 -15.17 7.76
CA GLU A 160 7.49 -15.58 8.96
C GLU A 160 6.00 -15.75 8.70
N PRO A 161 5.34 -16.76 9.33
CA PRO A 161 3.88 -16.89 9.29
C PRO A 161 3.18 -15.64 9.79
N GLU A 162 2.03 -15.32 9.19
CA GLU A 162 1.16 -14.18 9.56
C GLU A 162 1.82 -12.79 9.40
N SER A 163 2.97 -12.71 8.71
CA SER A 163 3.64 -11.44 8.40
C SER A 163 3.11 -10.79 7.12
N GLU A 164 2.46 -11.57 6.27
CA GLU A 164 1.95 -11.14 4.97
C GLU A 164 0.69 -10.28 5.08
N TYR A 165 0.76 -9.07 4.56
CA TYR A 165 -0.40 -8.19 4.42
C TYR A 165 -0.66 -7.89 2.94
N PRO A 166 -1.78 -8.36 2.37
CA PRO A 166 -2.01 -8.28 0.93
C PRO A 166 -2.33 -6.87 0.46
N PHE A 167 -1.71 -6.51 -0.67
CA PHE A 167 -2.01 -5.33 -1.47
C PHE A 167 -2.14 -5.73 -2.93
N TYR A 168 -2.92 -4.95 -3.68
CA TYR A 168 -2.97 -5.02 -5.14
C TYR A 168 -2.36 -3.73 -5.68
N VAL A 169 -1.23 -3.86 -6.36
CA VAL A 169 -0.46 -2.74 -6.93
C VAL A 169 -0.34 -2.97 -8.43
N ASP A 170 -0.90 -2.06 -9.22
CA ASP A 170 -0.94 -2.15 -10.69
C ASP A 170 -1.46 -3.52 -11.21
N GLY A 171 -2.48 -4.07 -10.52
CA GLY A 171 -3.09 -5.36 -10.87
C GLY A 171 -2.34 -6.60 -10.35
N GLU A 172 -1.19 -6.46 -9.74
CA GLU A 172 -0.40 -7.54 -9.16
C GLU A 172 -0.66 -7.65 -7.64
N LYS A 173 -0.91 -8.87 -7.15
CA LYS A 173 -1.00 -9.15 -5.71
C LYS A 173 0.40 -9.17 -5.12
N LEU A 174 0.62 -8.38 -4.10
CA LEU A 174 1.88 -8.31 -3.34
C LEU A 174 1.59 -8.41 -1.85
N TYR A 175 2.48 -9.03 -1.12
CA TYR A 175 2.49 -9.04 0.34
C TYR A 175 3.44 -7.98 0.86
N ARG A 176 2.91 -7.00 1.60
CA ARG A 176 3.74 -6.09 2.38
C ARG A 176 4.17 -6.81 3.66
N MET A 177 5.43 -6.74 3.99
CA MET A 177 5.99 -7.20 5.25
C MET A 177 7.13 -6.28 5.71
N PHE A 178 7.61 -6.49 6.91
CA PHE A 178 8.82 -5.82 7.39
C PHE A 178 10.06 -6.59 6.93
N THR A 179 11.18 -5.89 6.80
CA THR A 179 12.49 -6.47 6.46
C THR A 179 12.85 -7.67 7.34
N ASN A 180 12.62 -7.56 8.64
CA ASN A 180 12.95 -8.60 9.61
C ASN A 180 12.01 -9.81 9.60
N ASN A 181 10.95 -9.80 8.82
CA ASN A 181 10.11 -10.99 8.62
C ASN A 181 10.68 -11.94 7.58
N ILE A 182 11.69 -11.53 6.81
CA ILE A 182 12.39 -12.41 5.87
C ILE A 182 13.32 -13.33 6.66
N MET A 183 13.17 -14.64 6.48
CA MET A 183 13.91 -15.65 7.23
C MET A 183 15.04 -16.26 6.44
N LEU A 184 14.85 -16.56 5.16
CA LEU A 184 15.82 -17.24 4.31
C LEU A 184 15.79 -16.69 2.87
N ILE A 185 16.93 -16.75 2.22
CA ILE A 185 17.07 -16.68 0.76
C ILE A 185 17.19 -18.14 0.28
N LEU A 186 16.37 -18.55 -0.68
CA LEU A 186 16.24 -19.93 -1.16
C LEU A 186 17.05 -20.16 -2.44
#